data_95a5420d18b0213b57ec0f6ba2aea5e2
#
_entry.id   95a5420d18b0213b57ec0f6ba2aea5e2
#
_cell.length_a   1.000
_cell.length_b   1.000
_cell.length_c   1.000
_cell.angle_alpha   90.00
_cell.angle_beta   90.00
_cell.angle_gamma   90.00
#
_symmetry.space_group_name_H-M   'P 1'
#
loop_
_entity.id
_entity.type
_entity.pdbx_description
1 polymer ?
#
loop_
_entity_poly.entity_id
_entity_poly.type
_entity_poly.pdbx_seq_one_letter_code
_entity_poly.pdbx_strand_id
1 'polypeptide(L)'
;DLMKMSEQVPHSILKRAAGLFCCGGNDYYRNGEQVYYNEFNPPIELIEFLMDKVLESPHSVRAGNHIENRGSMVNLSIVGRDCTDEQRQDYFEYDLQSREREIIAGLINEQWIDIEAVIGGQISIDITHKGNDKSQVLKHIQSEQPNQEYCFIGDRTMSGGNDYPL
;
A
#
# COMPACT_ATOMS: atom_id res chain seq x y z
N ASP A 1 -3.44 7.62 2.94
CA ASP A 1 -4.18 8.34 3.98
C ASP A 1 -5.22 9.29 3.36
N LEU A 2 -6.14 9.83 4.18
CA LEU A 2 -7.24 10.67 3.73
C LEU A 2 -6.75 11.98 3.08
N MET A 3 -5.68 12.58 3.60
CA MET A 3 -5.14 13.83 3.08
C MET A 3 -4.69 13.64 1.62
N LYS A 4 -3.90 12.61 1.35
CA LYS A 4 -3.42 12.27 0.00
C LYS A 4 -4.56 11.91 -0.96
N MET A 5 -5.58 11.19 -0.47
CA MET A 5 -6.78 10.91 -1.25
C MET A 5 -7.53 12.20 -1.63
N SER A 6 -7.63 13.15 -0.69
CA SER A 6 -8.29 14.45 -0.92
C SER A 6 -7.57 15.34 -1.93
N GLU A 7 -6.25 15.18 -2.07
CA GLU A 7 -5.45 15.87 -3.08
C GLU A 7 -5.59 15.26 -4.47
N GLN A 8 -5.75 13.94 -4.56
CA GLN A 8 -5.74 13.20 -5.82
C GLN A 8 -7.12 12.98 -6.43
N VAL A 9 -8.18 12.93 -5.60
CA VAL A 9 -9.55 12.66 -6.06
C VAL A 9 -10.37 13.94 -6.09
N PRO A 10 -11.04 14.26 -7.22
CA PRO A 10 -11.88 15.44 -7.31
C PRO A 10 -12.92 15.51 -6.20
N HIS A 11 -13.08 16.67 -5.59
CA HIS A 11 -13.98 16.88 -4.45
C HIS A 11 -15.45 16.50 -4.75
N SER A 12 -15.89 16.67 -6.01
CA SER A 12 -17.20 16.23 -6.45
C SER A 12 -17.42 14.72 -6.38
N ILE A 13 -16.35 13.94 -6.53
CA ILE A 13 -16.39 12.47 -6.37
C ILE A 13 -16.40 12.12 -4.87
N LEU A 14 -15.50 12.72 -4.08
CA LEU A 14 -15.41 12.48 -2.64
C LEU A 14 -16.75 12.75 -1.93
N LYS A 15 -17.44 13.83 -2.30
CA LYS A 15 -18.76 14.17 -1.74
C LYS A 15 -19.88 13.17 -2.05
N ARG A 16 -19.73 12.38 -3.10
CA ARG A 16 -20.74 11.39 -3.54
C ARG A 16 -20.39 9.98 -3.10
N ALA A 17 -19.18 9.78 -2.59
CA ALA A 17 -18.75 8.47 -2.10
C ALA A 17 -19.53 8.10 -0.84
N ALA A 18 -20.04 6.87 -0.79
CA ALA A 18 -20.70 6.32 0.38
C ALA A 18 -19.73 6.10 1.56
N GLY A 19 -18.44 5.97 1.25
CA GLY A 19 -17.36 5.83 2.22
C GLY A 19 -16.00 5.89 1.55
N LEU A 20 -14.96 6.19 2.31
CA LEU A 20 -13.59 6.32 1.85
C LEU A 20 -12.70 5.34 2.64
N PHE A 21 -12.19 4.33 1.97
CA PHE A 21 -11.25 3.38 2.55
C PHE A 21 -9.82 3.77 2.14
N CYS A 22 -9.05 4.18 3.11
CA CYS A 22 -7.65 4.57 2.95
C CYS A 22 -6.71 3.44 3.38
N CYS A 23 -5.43 3.52 2.99
CA CYS A 23 -4.37 2.63 3.46
C CYS A 23 -4.73 1.13 3.34
N GLY A 24 -5.17 0.70 2.16
CA GLY A 24 -5.58 -0.69 1.94
C GLY A 24 -6.83 -1.13 2.70
N GLY A 25 -7.67 -0.17 3.13
CA GLY A 25 -8.86 -0.43 3.92
C GLY A 25 -8.63 -0.35 5.44
N ASN A 26 -7.43 0.00 5.89
CA ASN A 26 -7.09 0.08 7.31
C ASN A 26 -7.57 1.36 7.99
N ASP A 27 -8.04 2.33 7.24
CA ASP A 27 -8.52 3.62 7.72
C ASP A 27 -9.78 3.97 6.95
N TYR A 28 -10.94 3.97 7.62
CA TYR A 28 -12.23 4.12 6.99
C TYR A 28 -12.99 5.34 7.48
N TYR A 29 -13.47 6.11 6.54
CA TYR A 29 -14.27 7.33 6.77
C TYR A 29 -15.63 7.23 6.12
N ARG A 30 -16.66 7.69 6.83
CA ARG A 30 -18.03 7.87 6.32
C ARG A 30 -18.58 9.22 6.76
N ASN A 31 -19.14 9.98 5.83
CA ASN A 31 -19.67 11.32 6.09
C ASN A 31 -18.66 12.29 6.75
N GLY A 32 -17.37 12.10 6.48
CA GLY A 32 -16.30 12.91 7.05
C GLY A 32 -15.84 12.49 8.45
N GLU A 33 -16.43 11.46 9.04
CA GLU A 33 -16.04 10.91 10.34
C GLU A 33 -15.26 9.60 10.15
N GLN A 34 -14.22 9.42 10.97
CA GLN A 34 -13.46 8.18 11.01
C GLN A 34 -14.28 7.09 11.72
N VAL A 35 -14.60 6.02 10.98
CA VAL A 35 -15.41 4.91 11.49
C VAL A 35 -14.54 3.89 12.20
N TYR A 36 -13.39 3.55 11.60
CA TYR A 36 -12.36 2.75 12.25
C TYR A 36 -10.96 3.07 11.72
N TYR A 37 -9.98 2.65 12.50
CA TYR A 37 -8.57 2.81 12.20
C TYR A 37 -7.80 1.60 12.76
N ASN A 38 -7.18 0.83 11.88
CA ASN A 38 -6.34 -0.31 12.24
C ASN A 38 -4.89 0.17 12.34
N GLU A 39 -4.45 0.51 13.54
CA GLU A 39 -3.08 0.97 13.77
C GLU A 39 -2.07 -0.13 13.43
N PHE A 40 -0.97 0.25 12.78
CA PHE A 40 0.17 -0.63 12.52
C PHE A 40 1.44 0.02 13.07
N ASN A 41 1.95 -0.56 14.16
CA ASN A 41 3.20 -0.17 14.80
C ASN A 41 4.30 -1.15 14.37
N PRO A 42 5.08 -0.83 13.32
CA PRO A 42 6.13 -1.73 12.85
C PRO A 42 7.20 -1.92 13.92
N PRO A 43 7.69 -3.16 14.14
CA PRO A 43 8.83 -3.38 15.03
C PRO A 43 10.07 -2.65 14.49
N ILE A 44 10.95 -2.25 15.39
CA ILE A 44 12.16 -1.48 15.00
C ILE A 44 13.04 -2.29 14.05
N GLU A 45 13.14 -3.60 14.25
CA GLU A 45 13.89 -4.53 13.43
C GLU A 45 13.40 -4.57 11.98
N LEU A 46 12.08 -4.38 11.77
CA LEU A 46 11.53 -4.24 10.42
C LEU A 46 12.01 -2.93 9.77
N ILE A 47 11.95 -1.83 10.51
CA ILE A 47 12.41 -0.53 9.97
C ILE A 47 13.90 -0.57 9.62
N GLU A 48 14.74 -1.16 10.49
CA GLU A 48 16.17 -1.37 10.22
C GLU A 48 16.38 -2.23 8.96
N PHE A 49 15.67 -3.35 8.84
CA PHE A 49 15.70 -4.19 7.65
C PHE A 49 15.31 -3.42 6.38
N LEU A 50 14.25 -2.59 6.42
CA LEU A 50 13.83 -1.80 5.27
C LEU A 50 14.90 -0.75 4.88
N MET A 51 15.56 -0.13 5.86
CA MET A 51 16.65 0.80 5.62
C MET A 51 17.84 0.09 4.96
N ASP A 52 18.20 -1.09 5.42
CA ASP A 52 19.25 -1.91 4.81
C ASP A 52 18.91 -2.24 3.35
N LYS A 53 17.67 -2.63 3.05
CA LYS A 53 17.25 -2.92 1.66
C LYS A 53 17.32 -1.69 0.76
N VAL A 54 17.02 -0.50 1.27
CA VAL A 54 17.22 0.75 0.53
C VAL A 54 18.71 0.98 0.23
N LEU A 55 19.59 0.74 1.20
CA LEU A 55 21.06 0.95 1.06
C LEU A 55 21.71 -0.11 0.15
N GLU A 56 21.28 -1.35 0.25
CA GLU A 56 21.84 -2.50 -0.49
C GLU A 56 21.39 -2.55 -1.96
N SER A 57 20.30 -1.86 -2.31
CA SER A 57 19.77 -1.93 -3.66
C SER A 57 20.79 -1.50 -4.72
N PRO A 58 20.99 -2.29 -5.78
CA PRO A 58 21.87 -1.94 -6.90
C PRO A 58 21.37 -0.74 -7.72
N HIS A 59 20.08 -0.43 -7.66
CA HIS A 59 19.53 0.76 -8.31
C HIS A 59 20.06 2.02 -7.63
N SER A 60 20.62 2.96 -8.39
CA SER A 60 21.41 4.07 -7.82
C SER A 60 20.57 5.27 -7.36
N VAL A 61 19.34 5.42 -7.86
CA VAL A 61 18.50 6.59 -7.55
C VAL A 61 17.95 6.50 -6.13
N ARG A 62 18.11 7.61 -5.38
CA ARG A 62 17.54 7.82 -4.03
C ARG A 62 16.97 9.23 -3.97
N ALA A 63 15.65 9.35 -3.83
CA ALA A 63 14.95 10.64 -3.93
C ALA A 63 13.90 10.79 -2.82
N GLY A 64 14.23 11.58 -1.80
CA GLY A 64 13.34 11.90 -0.70
C GLY A 64 13.12 10.73 0.27
N ASN A 65 11.92 10.62 0.80
CA ASN A 65 11.58 9.57 1.77
C ASN A 65 11.44 8.20 1.11
N HIS A 66 12.06 7.20 1.71
CA HIS A 66 12.01 5.81 1.27
C HIS A 66 11.00 4.98 2.05
N ILE A 67 10.81 5.31 3.34
CA ILE A 67 9.93 4.61 4.26
C ILE A 67 8.90 5.60 4.79
N GLU A 68 7.64 5.45 4.42
CA GLU A 68 6.53 6.26 4.92
C GLU A 68 5.71 5.44 5.92
N ASN A 69 5.80 5.78 7.21
CA ASN A 69 4.85 5.28 8.19
C ASN A 69 3.56 6.12 8.09
N ARG A 70 2.46 5.48 7.69
CA ARG A 70 1.13 6.09 7.55
C ARG A 70 0.22 5.78 8.72
N GLY A 71 0.79 5.24 9.80
CA GLY A 71 0.10 4.89 11.03
C GLY A 71 -0.69 3.57 10.96
N SER A 72 -1.36 3.29 9.87
CA SER A 72 -2.09 2.03 9.63
C SER A 72 -1.37 1.10 8.64
N MET A 73 -0.29 1.55 8.05
CA MET A 73 0.60 0.80 7.17
C MET A 73 1.94 1.50 7.03
N VAL A 74 2.95 0.75 6.60
CA VAL A 74 4.22 1.30 6.12
C VAL A 74 4.31 1.10 4.61
N ASN A 75 4.80 2.12 3.90
CA ASN A 75 5.08 2.05 2.48
C ASN A 75 6.58 2.20 2.25
N LEU A 76 7.20 1.22 1.59
CA LEU A 76 8.61 1.25 1.18
C LEU A 76 8.70 1.61 -0.31
N SER A 77 9.64 2.50 -0.65
CA SER A 77 10.05 2.78 -2.02
C SER A 77 11.57 2.85 -2.13
N ILE A 78 12.17 1.96 -2.90
CA ILE A 78 13.63 1.93 -3.09
C ILE A 78 14.14 3.19 -3.78
N VAL A 79 13.42 3.70 -4.77
CA VAL A 79 13.79 4.92 -5.48
C VAL A 79 13.45 6.19 -4.71
N GLY A 80 12.58 6.09 -3.69
CA GLY A 80 12.11 7.21 -2.89
C GLY A 80 10.85 7.88 -3.46
N ARG A 81 10.21 8.71 -2.61
CA ARG A 81 8.89 9.30 -2.93
C ARG A 81 8.96 10.59 -3.75
N ASP A 82 10.13 11.25 -3.76
CA ASP A 82 10.34 12.52 -4.49
C ASP A 82 11.01 12.28 -5.85
N CYS A 83 11.01 11.03 -6.33
CA CYS A 83 11.54 10.70 -7.65
C CYS A 83 10.69 11.33 -8.76
N THR A 84 11.38 11.75 -9.85
CA THR A 84 10.71 12.20 -11.07
C THR A 84 9.98 11.04 -11.77
N ASP A 85 9.10 11.36 -12.72
CA ASP A 85 8.41 10.33 -13.51
C ASP A 85 9.40 9.47 -14.31
N GLU A 86 10.49 10.06 -14.81
CA GLU A 86 11.56 9.33 -15.51
C GLU A 86 12.27 8.36 -14.57
N GLN A 87 12.65 8.81 -13.37
CA GLN A 87 13.29 7.97 -12.35
C GLN A 87 12.37 6.85 -11.88
N ARG A 88 11.08 7.14 -11.76
CA ARG A 88 10.03 6.16 -11.45
C ARG A 88 9.93 5.08 -12.50
N GLN A 89 9.93 5.48 -13.76
CA GLN A 89 9.86 4.56 -14.89
C GLN A 89 11.13 3.71 -15.00
N ASP A 90 12.30 4.32 -14.85
CA ASP A 90 13.58 3.62 -14.86
C ASP A 90 13.67 2.55 -13.76
N TYR A 91 13.26 2.89 -12.52
CA TYR A 91 13.19 1.89 -11.45
C TYR A 91 12.17 0.79 -11.74
N PHE A 92 11.01 1.13 -12.30
CA PHE A 92 10.00 0.14 -12.66
C PHE A 92 10.51 -0.87 -13.69
N GLU A 93 11.22 -0.41 -14.71
CA GLU A 93 11.84 -1.27 -15.73
C GLU A 93 12.95 -2.15 -15.15
N TYR A 94 13.78 -1.60 -14.27
CA TYR A 94 14.76 -2.34 -13.50
C TYR A 94 14.09 -3.44 -12.64
N ASP A 95 13.04 -3.11 -11.90
CA ASP A 95 12.34 -4.04 -11.02
C ASP A 95 11.62 -5.17 -11.79
N LEU A 96 11.13 -4.91 -13.00
CA LEU A 96 10.57 -5.96 -13.86
C LEU A 96 11.58 -7.06 -14.19
N GLN A 97 12.87 -6.73 -14.25
CA GLN A 97 13.94 -7.69 -14.54
C GLN A 97 14.53 -8.29 -13.26
N SER A 98 14.82 -7.45 -12.26
CA SER A 98 15.46 -7.85 -11.01
C SER A 98 14.51 -8.52 -10.03
N ARG A 99 13.21 -8.22 -10.11
CA ARG A 99 12.17 -8.64 -9.15
C ARG A 99 12.49 -8.19 -7.72
N GLU A 100 13.19 -7.06 -7.57
CA GLU A 100 13.71 -6.62 -6.29
C GLU A 100 12.61 -6.45 -5.24
N ARG A 101 11.51 -5.78 -5.60
CA ARG A 101 10.38 -5.60 -4.67
C ARG A 101 9.74 -6.92 -4.27
N GLU A 102 9.63 -7.86 -5.20
CA GLU A 102 9.06 -9.19 -4.94
C GLU A 102 9.95 -10.00 -3.99
N ILE A 103 11.27 -9.91 -4.17
CA ILE A 103 12.24 -10.54 -3.27
C ILE A 103 12.16 -9.93 -1.87
N ILE A 104 12.13 -8.60 -1.76
CA ILE A 104 12.03 -7.90 -0.47
C ILE A 104 10.72 -8.26 0.24
N ALA A 105 9.59 -8.22 -0.47
CA ALA A 105 8.30 -8.60 0.09
C ALA A 105 8.28 -10.06 0.57
N GLY A 106 8.88 -10.97 -0.19
CA GLY A 106 9.04 -12.37 0.20
C GLY A 106 9.82 -12.53 1.50
N LEU A 107 10.96 -11.86 1.62
CA LEU A 107 11.79 -11.89 2.84
C LEU A 107 11.04 -11.33 4.06
N ILE A 108 10.24 -10.26 3.90
CA ILE A 108 9.41 -9.73 4.99
C ILE A 108 8.38 -10.77 5.42
N ASN A 109 7.67 -11.37 4.48
CA ASN A 109 6.63 -12.36 4.73
C ASN A 109 7.15 -13.65 5.38
N GLU A 110 8.41 -14.00 5.12
CA GLU A 110 9.07 -15.14 5.75
C GLU A 110 9.54 -14.82 7.17
N GLN A 111 10.08 -13.63 7.39
CA GLN A 111 10.69 -13.26 8.67
C GLN A 111 9.70 -12.82 9.74
N TRP A 112 8.61 -12.15 9.34
CA TRP A 112 7.58 -11.63 10.26
C TRP A 112 6.21 -12.28 9.97
N ILE A 113 5.86 -13.30 10.76
CA ILE A 113 4.65 -14.11 10.52
C ILE A 113 3.33 -13.34 10.62
N ASP A 114 3.31 -12.27 11.42
CA ASP A 114 2.14 -11.41 11.66
C ASP A 114 2.10 -10.16 10.77
N ILE A 115 3.07 -10.05 9.85
CA ILE A 115 3.19 -8.94 8.91
C ILE A 115 3.01 -9.46 7.49
N GLU A 116 2.39 -8.65 6.66
CA GLU A 116 2.22 -8.93 5.25
C GLU A 116 2.76 -7.78 4.41
N ALA A 117 3.62 -8.10 3.45
CA ALA A 117 4.16 -7.19 2.47
C ALA A 117 3.66 -7.58 1.07
N VAL A 118 3.07 -6.64 0.36
CA VAL A 118 2.56 -6.83 -1.01
C VAL A 118 3.08 -5.74 -1.94
N ILE A 119 3.16 -6.04 -3.23
CA ILE A 119 3.59 -5.04 -4.22
C ILE A 119 2.49 -3.98 -4.37
N GLY A 120 2.82 -2.77 -3.96
CA GLY A 120 2.01 -1.58 -4.21
C GLY A 120 2.35 -0.96 -5.57
N GLY A 121 1.50 -0.16 -6.13
CA GLY A 121 1.71 0.63 -7.33
C GLY A 121 2.94 0.31 -8.20
N GLN A 122 3.57 1.34 -8.75
CA GLN A 122 4.68 1.17 -9.70
C GLN A 122 6.06 0.96 -9.02
N ILE A 123 6.27 1.54 -7.82
CA ILE A 123 7.59 1.63 -7.18
C ILE A 123 7.60 1.25 -5.70
N SER A 124 6.49 0.77 -5.15
CA SER A 124 6.36 0.60 -3.70
C SER A 124 6.02 -0.82 -3.28
N ILE A 125 6.28 -1.08 -2.00
CA ILE A 125 5.81 -2.23 -1.24
C ILE A 125 4.93 -1.69 -0.12
N ASP A 126 3.73 -2.21 0.01
CA ASP A 126 2.79 -1.90 1.08
C ASP A 126 2.91 -2.98 2.17
N ILE A 127 3.10 -2.55 3.43
CA ILE A 127 3.40 -3.43 4.57
C ILE A 127 2.37 -3.14 5.67
N THR A 128 1.68 -4.19 6.12
CA THR A 128 0.60 -4.10 7.11
C THR A 128 0.62 -5.30 8.05
N HIS A 129 -0.28 -5.32 9.03
CA HIS A 129 -0.60 -6.57 9.71
C HIS A 129 -1.20 -7.58 8.72
N LYS A 130 -0.83 -8.84 8.88
CA LYS A 130 -1.34 -9.94 8.07
C LYS A 130 -2.86 -10.03 8.14
N GLY A 131 -3.49 -10.10 6.99
CA GLY A 131 -4.94 -10.11 6.84
C GLY A 131 -5.61 -8.72 6.82
N ASN A 132 -4.83 -7.65 6.98
CA ASN A 132 -5.30 -6.27 6.84
C ASN A 132 -5.07 -5.75 5.40
N ASP A 133 -5.33 -6.61 4.42
CA ASP A 133 -5.29 -6.29 3.00
C ASP A 133 -6.61 -5.66 2.50
N LYS A 134 -6.67 -5.34 1.22
CA LYS A 134 -7.87 -4.72 0.63
C LYS A 134 -9.13 -5.60 0.69
N SER A 135 -9.04 -6.92 0.90
CA SER A 135 -10.22 -7.80 1.04
C SER A 135 -11.12 -7.40 2.21
N GLN A 136 -10.57 -6.76 3.24
CA GLN A 136 -11.35 -6.24 4.36
C GLN A 136 -12.42 -5.22 3.92
N VAL A 137 -12.15 -4.46 2.85
CA VAL A 137 -13.11 -3.50 2.27
C VAL A 137 -14.36 -4.25 1.78
N LEU A 138 -14.16 -5.31 0.99
CA LEU A 138 -15.27 -6.12 0.47
C LEU A 138 -16.04 -6.79 1.61
N LYS A 139 -15.34 -7.37 2.58
CA LYS A 139 -15.97 -7.99 3.77
C LYS A 139 -16.82 -6.99 4.54
N HIS A 140 -16.31 -5.76 4.73
CA HIS A 140 -17.05 -4.69 5.39
C HIS A 140 -18.32 -4.31 4.62
N ILE A 141 -18.19 -4.05 3.32
CA ILE A 141 -19.33 -3.66 2.46
C ILE A 141 -20.37 -4.79 2.41
N GLN A 142 -19.95 -6.05 2.26
CA GLN A 142 -20.85 -7.21 2.26
C GLN A 142 -21.59 -7.40 3.58
N SER A 143 -20.95 -7.08 4.72
CA SER A 143 -21.59 -7.14 6.03
C SER A 143 -22.73 -6.12 6.18
N GLU A 144 -22.59 -4.95 5.54
CA GLU A 144 -23.64 -3.92 5.55
C GLU A 144 -24.72 -4.14 4.48
N GLN A 145 -24.35 -4.74 3.34
CA GLN A 145 -25.25 -4.91 2.18
C GLN A 145 -25.13 -6.34 1.60
N PRO A 146 -25.55 -7.38 2.33
CA PRO A 146 -25.23 -8.78 2.02
C PRO A 146 -25.79 -9.33 0.70
N ASN A 147 -26.77 -8.64 0.09
CA ASN A 147 -27.49 -9.13 -1.12
C ASN A 147 -27.21 -8.25 -2.35
N GLN A 148 -26.16 -7.45 -2.35
CA GLN A 148 -25.80 -6.59 -3.47
C GLN A 148 -24.75 -7.26 -4.36
N GLU A 149 -24.78 -6.95 -5.65
CA GLU A 149 -23.69 -7.21 -6.57
C GLU A 149 -22.67 -6.06 -6.49
N TYR A 150 -21.39 -6.40 -6.53
CA TYR A 150 -20.30 -5.44 -6.43
C TYR A 150 -19.46 -5.47 -7.70
N CYS A 151 -19.02 -4.32 -8.15
CA CYS A 151 -18.04 -4.17 -9.19
C CYS A 151 -16.80 -3.48 -8.60
N PHE A 152 -15.64 -4.13 -8.73
CA PHE A 152 -14.36 -3.57 -8.33
C PHE A 152 -13.58 -3.10 -9.57
N ILE A 153 -12.94 -1.93 -9.47
CA ILE A 153 -12.07 -1.37 -10.49
C ILE A 153 -10.73 -1.06 -9.82
N GLY A 154 -9.67 -1.70 -10.30
CA GLY A 154 -8.30 -1.53 -9.79
C GLY A 154 -7.27 -1.73 -10.90
N ASP A 155 -6.04 -1.31 -10.65
CA ASP A 155 -4.92 -1.40 -11.59
C ASP A 155 -3.96 -2.57 -11.31
N ARG A 156 -4.10 -3.22 -10.13
CA ARG A 156 -3.26 -4.33 -9.66
C ARG A 156 -4.06 -5.57 -9.27
N THR A 157 -4.96 -6.00 -10.16
CA THR A 157 -5.87 -7.13 -9.96
C THR A 157 -5.27 -8.50 -10.31
N MET A 158 -4.02 -8.55 -10.78
CA MET A 158 -3.31 -9.80 -11.05
C MET A 158 -2.72 -10.39 -9.77
N SER A 159 -2.51 -11.70 -9.75
CA SER A 159 -1.89 -12.40 -8.60
C SER A 159 -0.61 -11.71 -8.13
N GLY A 160 -0.48 -11.46 -6.84
CA GLY A 160 0.61 -10.73 -6.22
C GLY A 160 0.45 -9.20 -6.20
N GLY A 161 -0.56 -8.65 -6.86
CA GLY A 161 -0.92 -7.22 -6.75
C GLY A 161 -1.78 -6.94 -5.53
N ASN A 162 -1.71 -5.71 -5.02
CA ASN A 162 -2.45 -5.31 -3.82
C ASN A 162 -3.98 -5.19 -4.01
N ASP A 163 -4.47 -5.25 -5.26
CA ASP A 163 -5.90 -5.29 -5.60
C ASP A 163 -6.44 -6.71 -5.82
N TYR A 164 -5.54 -7.69 -5.89
CA TYR A 164 -5.91 -9.09 -6.14
C TYR A 164 -6.85 -9.70 -5.09
N PRO A 165 -6.77 -9.34 -3.78
CA PRO A 165 -7.66 -9.87 -2.75
C PRO A 165 -9.13 -9.45 -2.86
N LEU A 166 -9.46 -8.43 -3.70
CA LEU A 166 -10.80 -7.96 -3.97
C LEU A 166 -11.41 -8.67 -5.16
#